data_1ec7c9f7c965b4cfb5f15f407c3e2cfb
#
_entry.id   1ec7c9f7c965b4cfb5f15f407c3e2cfb
#
_cell.length_a   1.000
_cell.length_b   1.000
_cell.length_c   1.000
_cell.angle_alpha   90.00
_cell.angle_beta   90.00
_cell.angle_gamma   90.00
#
_symmetry.space_group_name_H-M   'P 1'
#
loop_
_entity.id
_entity.type
_entity.pdbx_description
1 polymer ?
#
loop_
_entity_poly.entity_id
_entity_poly.type
_entity_poly.pdbx_seq_one_letter_code
_entity_poly.pdbx_strand_id
1 'polypeptide(L)'
;EIMSNSLTKASYYEGSKTYPAERCVKILNPLSQDLNVMRQTLLFNALEAVELNVNRRNANLRMYEVGNCYAFNAEKAQEENTLAKYEESYRIGITVTGLATQLAWNSKAEGSSFFTLRGTVERLLKRFDIDIYSLQSESIDDDLYADAIVFKQGPKEVLRMGVVSPIVRKKFDIKQDVYFAEIDFDQLIKMTKKSKVQFKELSKFPEVKRDLALLVNKNVTFSQLRSIAFATEKKLLKSVSLFDVYEGDKLPEGKKSYALSFILEDKNQTLTDKQIERTMSNLQAQLEQKAGAEVRK
;
A
#
# COMPACT_ATOMS: atom_id res chain seq x y z
N GLU A 1 -2.05 -6.00 -18.30
CA GLU A 1 -3.17 -5.04 -18.25
C GLU A 1 -4.48 -5.77 -18.46
N ILE A 2 -5.52 -5.36 -17.72
CA ILE A 2 -6.90 -5.75 -18.01
C ILE A 2 -7.72 -4.49 -18.27
N MET A 3 -8.76 -4.64 -19.05
CA MET A 3 -9.73 -3.59 -19.33
C MET A 3 -11.12 -4.20 -19.14
N SER A 4 -11.80 -3.82 -18.07
CA SER A 4 -13.12 -4.31 -17.74
C SER A 4 -14.20 -3.26 -18.04
N ASN A 5 -15.46 -3.72 -18.10
CA ASN A 5 -16.59 -2.83 -18.33
C ASN A 5 -16.80 -1.90 -17.13
N SER A 6 -17.14 -0.64 -17.37
CA SER A 6 -17.57 0.29 -16.31
C SER A 6 -18.94 -0.04 -15.72
N LEU A 7 -19.73 -0.86 -16.41
CA LEU A 7 -20.99 -1.40 -15.91
C LEU A 7 -20.75 -2.71 -15.17
N THR A 8 -21.48 -2.90 -14.08
CA THR A 8 -21.34 -4.06 -13.19
C THR A 8 -22.68 -4.40 -12.51
N LYS A 9 -22.67 -5.41 -11.64
CA LYS A 9 -23.85 -5.91 -10.92
C LYS A 9 -24.10 -5.07 -9.66
N ALA A 10 -25.32 -4.58 -9.46
CA ALA A 10 -25.73 -3.94 -8.21
C ALA A 10 -25.57 -4.85 -6.99
N SER A 11 -25.75 -6.18 -7.17
CA SER A 11 -25.64 -7.17 -6.10
C SER A 11 -24.26 -7.24 -5.45
N TYR A 12 -23.20 -6.78 -6.09
CA TYR A 12 -21.87 -6.70 -5.49
C TYR A 12 -21.79 -5.69 -4.35
N TYR A 13 -22.66 -4.67 -4.38
CA TYR A 13 -22.69 -3.57 -3.42
C TYR A 13 -23.71 -3.79 -2.28
N GLU A 14 -24.53 -4.85 -2.37
CA GLU A 14 -25.51 -5.18 -1.33
C GLU A 14 -24.81 -5.51 -0.01
N GLY A 15 -25.18 -4.75 1.04
CA GLY A 15 -24.60 -4.90 2.37
C GLY A 15 -23.18 -4.37 2.54
N SER A 16 -22.57 -3.77 1.51
CA SER A 16 -21.27 -3.14 1.65
C SER A 16 -21.38 -1.82 2.38
N LYS A 17 -20.51 -1.63 3.38
CA LYS A 17 -20.35 -0.39 4.12
C LYS A 17 -19.39 0.56 3.41
N THR A 18 -18.37 0.02 2.78
CA THR A 18 -17.32 0.79 2.08
C THR A 18 -17.83 1.39 0.78
N TYR A 19 -18.62 0.61 0.01
CA TYR A 19 -19.24 1.05 -1.22
C TYR A 19 -20.75 0.77 -1.18
N PRO A 20 -21.55 1.61 -0.49
CA PRO A 20 -22.98 1.38 -0.29
C PRO A 20 -23.75 1.36 -1.61
N ALA A 21 -24.75 0.47 -1.70
CA ALA A 21 -25.59 0.31 -2.90
C ALA A 21 -26.37 1.59 -3.27
N GLU A 22 -26.66 2.44 -2.28
CA GLU A 22 -27.34 3.75 -2.46
C GLU A 22 -26.48 4.73 -3.24
N ARG A 23 -25.16 4.55 -3.24
CA ARG A 23 -24.21 5.35 -4.01
C ARG A 23 -23.97 4.82 -5.43
N CYS A 24 -24.62 3.75 -5.83
CA CYS A 24 -24.53 3.25 -7.20
C CYS A 24 -25.22 4.21 -8.18
N VAL A 25 -24.53 4.53 -9.27
CA VAL A 25 -25.14 5.20 -10.43
C VAL A 25 -25.90 4.13 -11.22
N LYS A 26 -27.22 4.19 -11.17
CA LYS A 26 -28.10 3.21 -11.82
C LYS A 26 -28.30 3.53 -13.29
N ILE A 27 -28.33 2.50 -14.14
CA ILE A 27 -28.65 2.63 -15.56
C ILE A 27 -30.17 2.62 -15.72
N LEU A 28 -30.69 3.57 -16.49
CA LEU A 28 -32.15 3.75 -16.65
C LEU A 28 -32.82 2.52 -17.30
N ASN A 29 -32.22 2.00 -18.37
CA ASN A 29 -32.73 0.85 -19.10
C ASN A 29 -31.58 -0.18 -19.31
N PRO A 30 -31.19 -0.93 -18.28
CA PRO A 30 -30.09 -1.89 -18.40
C PRO A 30 -30.47 -3.04 -19.33
N LEU A 31 -29.55 -3.42 -20.21
CA LEU A 31 -29.71 -4.57 -21.11
C LEU A 31 -29.68 -5.90 -20.35
N SER A 32 -29.08 -5.93 -19.18
CA SER A 32 -28.96 -7.11 -18.33
C SER A 32 -28.91 -6.68 -16.86
N GLN A 33 -29.37 -7.57 -15.97
CA GLN A 33 -29.20 -7.41 -14.51
C GLN A 33 -27.72 -7.47 -14.09
N ASP A 34 -26.88 -8.04 -14.91
CA ASP A 34 -25.44 -8.13 -14.70
C ASP A 34 -24.69 -6.83 -15.03
N LEU A 35 -25.36 -5.86 -15.68
CA LEU A 35 -24.80 -4.59 -16.13
C LEU A 35 -25.77 -3.44 -15.84
N ASN A 36 -26.24 -3.34 -14.60
CA ASN A 36 -27.33 -2.45 -14.22
C ASN A 36 -26.88 -1.21 -13.43
N VAL A 37 -25.62 -1.17 -12.99
CA VAL A 37 -25.02 -0.01 -12.31
C VAL A 37 -23.61 0.29 -12.82
N MET A 38 -23.14 1.51 -12.61
CA MET A 38 -21.74 1.84 -12.82
C MET A 38 -20.91 1.45 -11.59
N ARG A 39 -19.69 0.99 -11.81
CA ARG A 39 -18.78 0.51 -10.76
C ARG A 39 -18.30 1.64 -9.84
N GLN A 40 -18.31 1.39 -8.52
CA GLN A 40 -17.74 2.28 -7.52
C GLN A 40 -16.25 2.00 -7.24
N THR A 41 -15.77 0.81 -7.59
CA THR A 41 -14.40 0.31 -7.38
C THR A 41 -14.00 -0.62 -8.51
N LEU A 42 -12.70 -0.76 -8.75
CA LEU A 42 -12.13 -1.73 -9.69
C LEU A 42 -12.05 -3.16 -9.12
N LEU A 43 -12.28 -3.32 -7.79
CA LEU A 43 -12.10 -4.59 -7.10
C LEU A 43 -12.97 -5.72 -7.68
N PHE A 44 -14.27 -5.49 -7.85
CA PHE A 44 -15.18 -6.56 -8.26
C PHE A 44 -14.89 -7.06 -9.67
N ASN A 45 -14.59 -6.16 -10.60
CA ASN A 45 -14.17 -6.52 -11.96
C ASN A 45 -12.83 -7.28 -11.97
N ALA A 46 -11.90 -6.89 -11.08
CA ALA A 46 -10.64 -7.63 -10.91
C ALA A 46 -10.89 -9.05 -10.38
N LEU A 47 -11.85 -9.23 -9.47
CA LEU A 47 -12.23 -10.56 -8.96
C LEU A 47 -12.89 -11.41 -10.04
N GLU A 48 -13.77 -10.86 -10.89
CA GLU A 48 -14.31 -11.57 -12.07
C GLU A 48 -13.18 -12.04 -13.01
N ALA A 49 -12.19 -11.18 -13.23
CA ALA A 49 -11.02 -11.54 -14.04
C ALA A 49 -10.18 -12.64 -13.39
N VAL A 50 -10.01 -12.62 -12.05
CA VAL A 50 -9.33 -13.69 -11.30
C VAL A 50 -10.10 -15.00 -11.43
N GLU A 51 -11.41 -15.00 -11.17
CA GLU A 51 -12.29 -16.17 -11.31
C GLU A 51 -12.17 -16.81 -12.70
N LEU A 52 -12.33 -15.99 -13.74
CA LEU A 52 -12.24 -16.45 -15.13
C LEU A 52 -10.89 -17.13 -15.44
N ASN A 53 -9.78 -16.55 -14.95
CA ASN A 53 -8.45 -17.10 -15.19
C ASN A 53 -8.19 -18.37 -14.38
N VAL A 54 -8.58 -18.39 -13.09
CA VAL A 54 -8.46 -19.57 -12.23
C VAL A 54 -9.23 -20.75 -12.82
N ASN A 55 -10.45 -20.53 -13.31
CA ASN A 55 -11.27 -21.55 -13.97
C ASN A 55 -10.62 -22.09 -15.26
N ARG A 56 -9.75 -21.29 -15.88
CA ARG A 56 -8.91 -21.69 -17.04
C ARG A 56 -7.55 -22.25 -16.64
N ARG A 57 -7.35 -22.61 -15.35
CA ARG A 57 -6.11 -23.13 -14.78
C ARG A 57 -4.91 -22.15 -14.82
N ASN A 58 -5.19 -20.86 -14.94
CA ASN A 58 -4.20 -19.80 -14.84
C ASN A 58 -4.38 -19.06 -13.49
N ALA A 59 -3.81 -19.64 -12.42
CA ALA A 59 -4.04 -19.20 -11.06
C ALA A 59 -3.01 -18.15 -10.56
N ASN A 60 -1.87 -18.00 -11.24
CA ASN A 60 -0.77 -17.12 -10.83
C ASN A 60 -0.86 -15.79 -11.59
N LEU A 61 -1.50 -14.80 -11.00
CA LEU A 61 -1.86 -13.57 -11.71
C LEU A 61 -1.24 -12.34 -11.05
N ARG A 62 -0.78 -11.43 -11.91
CA ARG A 62 -0.41 -10.05 -11.59
C ARG A 62 -1.05 -9.17 -12.64
N MET A 63 -2.10 -8.47 -12.24
CA MET A 63 -2.91 -7.67 -13.15
C MET A 63 -2.99 -6.24 -12.66
N TYR A 64 -3.19 -5.32 -13.59
CA TYR A 64 -3.56 -3.96 -13.28
C TYR A 64 -4.62 -3.45 -14.25
N GLU A 65 -5.42 -2.53 -13.77
CA GLU A 65 -6.42 -1.81 -14.54
C GLU A 65 -6.33 -0.33 -14.20
N VAL A 66 -6.50 0.53 -15.21
CA VAL A 66 -6.65 1.96 -15.04
C VAL A 66 -8.00 2.36 -15.63
N GLY A 67 -8.86 2.91 -14.79
CA GLY A 67 -10.23 3.19 -15.24
C GLY A 67 -11.02 4.08 -14.28
N ASN A 68 -12.17 4.54 -14.76
CA ASN A 68 -13.07 5.36 -13.99
C ASN A 68 -13.95 4.54 -13.08
N CYS A 69 -14.18 5.08 -11.88
CA CYS A 69 -15.17 4.64 -10.92
C CYS A 69 -16.17 5.77 -10.67
N TYR A 70 -17.40 5.41 -10.35
CA TYR A 70 -18.52 6.34 -10.32
C TYR A 70 -19.29 6.20 -9.01
N ALA A 71 -19.78 7.32 -8.48
CA ALA A 71 -20.63 7.31 -7.31
C ALA A 71 -21.74 8.35 -7.42
N PHE A 72 -22.90 8.03 -6.88
CA PHE A 72 -24.00 8.96 -6.71
C PHE A 72 -23.90 9.63 -5.34
N ASN A 73 -24.03 10.95 -5.31
CA ASN A 73 -24.05 11.77 -4.11
C ASN A 73 -25.43 12.43 -3.95
N ALA A 74 -26.23 11.91 -3.02
CA ALA A 74 -27.58 12.39 -2.78
C ALA A 74 -27.63 13.83 -2.23
N GLU A 75 -26.61 14.25 -1.48
CA GLU A 75 -26.54 15.61 -0.90
C GLU A 75 -26.45 16.69 -2.00
N LYS A 76 -25.79 16.36 -3.12
CA LYS A 76 -25.65 17.24 -4.29
C LYS A 76 -26.81 17.13 -5.28
N ALA A 77 -27.82 16.32 -4.99
CA ALA A 77 -28.92 16.06 -5.93
C ALA A 77 -29.82 17.29 -6.16
N GLN A 78 -29.79 18.27 -5.24
CA GLN A 78 -30.59 19.50 -5.29
C GLN A 78 -29.83 20.71 -5.85
N GLU A 79 -28.55 20.54 -6.23
CA GLU A 79 -27.79 21.62 -6.87
C GLU A 79 -28.34 21.95 -8.26
N GLU A 80 -28.23 23.22 -8.69
CA GLU A 80 -28.65 23.66 -10.04
C GLU A 80 -27.95 22.88 -11.15
N ASN A 81 -26.68 22.48 -10.91
CA ASN A 81 -25.97 21.59 -11.82
C ASN A 81 -26.43 20.13 -11.63
N THR A 82 -27.27 19.66 -12.53
CA THR A 82 -27.82 18.30 -12.53
C THR A 82 -26.77 17.18 -12.56
N LEU A 83 -25.54 17.47 -12.99
CA LEU A 83 -24.43 16.51 -13.04
C LEU A 83 -23.61 16.50 -11.74
N ALA A 84 -23.72 17.50 -10.87
CA ALA A 84 -22.94 17.60 -9.63
C ALA A 84 -23.13 16.41 -8.69
N LYS A 85 -24.29 15.75 -8.76
CA LYS A 85 -24.61 14.54 -7.99
C LYS A 85 -23.87 13.28 -8.46
N TYR A 86 -23.22 13.28 -9.59
CA TYR A 86 -22.43 12.15 -10.10
C TYR A 86 -20.95 12.44 -9.90
N GLU A 87 -20.33 11.66 -9.07
CA GLU A 87 -18.90 11.74 -8.81
C GLU A 87 -18.18 10.74 -9.70
N GLU A 88 -17.14 11.18 -10.38
CA GLU A 88 -16.28 10.35 -11.21
C GLU A 88 -14.84 10.46 -10.68
N SER A 89 -14.15 9.35 -10.55
CA SER A 89 -12.76 9.30 -10.14
C SER A 89 -11.96 8.32 -10.98
N TYR A 90 -10.78 8.73 -11.39
CA TYR A 90 -9.87 7.87 -12.16
C TYR A 90 -8.99 7.09 -11.20
N ARG A 91 -8.97 5.76 -11.32
CA ARG A 91 -8.29 4.87 -10.36
C ARG A 91 -7.37 3.88 -11.04
N ILE A 92 -6.38 3.42 -10.29
CA ILE A 92 -5.51 2.31 -10.66
C ILE A 92 -5.80 1.17 -9.69
N GLY A 93 -6.24 0.03 -10.21
CA GLY A 93 -6.35 -1.24 -9.48
C GLY A 93 -5.16 -2.13 -9.76
N ILE A 94 -4.57 -2.73 -8.73
CA ILE A 94 -3.47 -3.69 -8.84
C ILE A 94 -3.88 -4.95 -8.10
N THR A 95 -3.85 -6.10 -8.80
CA THR A 95 -4.25 -7.41 -8.28
C THR A 95 -3.07 -8.36 -8.34
N VAL A 96 -2.83 -9.05 -7.23
CA VAL A 96 -1.81 -10.10 -7.12
C VAL A 96 -2.43 -11.33 -6.46
N THR A 97 -2.25 -12.50 -7.07
CA THR A 97 -2.75 -13.77 -6.51
C THR A 97 -1.92 -14.96 -7.00
N GLY A 98 -2.01 -16.10 -6.31
CA GLY A 98 -1.28 -17.32 -6.63
C GLY A 98 0.20 -17.24 -6.25
N LEU A 99 1.09 -17.78 -7.07
CA LEU A 99 2.53 -17.83 -6.80
C LEU A 99 3.23 -16.53 -7.21
N ALA A 100 4.05 -16.00 -6.31
CA ALA A 100 5.00 -14.92 -6.60
C ALA A 100 6.20 -15.44 -7.39
N THR A 101 6.71 -16.60 -7.01
CA THR A 101 7.82 -17.30 -7.67
C THR A 101 7.38 -18.70 -8.02
N GLN A 102 7.54 -19.09 -9.27
CA GLN A 102 7.26 -20.47 -9.71
C GLN A 102 8.43 -21.40 -9.35
N LEU A 103 8.11 -22.67 -9.13
CA LEU A 103 9.13 -23.70 -8.94
C LEU A 103 10.03 -23.79 -10.16
N ALA A 104 11.34 -23.67 -9.94
CA ALA A 104 12.37 -23.88 -10.94
C ALA A 104 13.55 -24.64 -10.32
N TRP A 105 14.50 -25.06 -11.13
CA TRP A 105 15.68 -25.80 -10.66
C TRP A 105 16.51 -25.02 -9.61
N ASN A 106 16.46 -23.70 -9.64
CA ASN A 106 17.22 -22.78 -8.77
C ASN A 106 16.34 -21.98 -7.80
N SER A 107 15.03 -22.19 -7.77
CA SER A 107 14.11 -21.46 -6.89
C SER A 107 12.98 -22.35 -6.39
N LYS A 108 12.57 -22.12 -5.14
CA LYS A 108 11.39 -22.76 -4.57
C LYS A 108 10.14 -21.97 -4.98
N ALA A 109 9.00 -22.68 -5.04
CA ALA A 109 7.72 -22.02 -5.24
C ALA A 109 7.39 -21.20 -3.98
N GLU A 110 7.04 -19.93 -4.18
CA GLU A 110 6.64 -19.02 -3.11
C GLU A 110 5.29 -18.40 -3.44
N GLY A 111 4.37 -18.42 -2.47
CA GLY A 111 3.07 -17.76 -2.60
C GLY A 111 3.20 -16.25 -2.64
N SER A 112 2.29 -15.60 -3.33
CA SER A 112 2.12 -14.16 -3.23
C SER A 112 1.71 -13.78 -1.81
N SER A 113 2.09 -12.59 -1.39
CA SER A 113 1.80 -12.05 -0.07
C SER A 113 1.39 -10.58 -0.16
N PHE A 114 0.91 -10.03 0.94
CA PHE A 114 0.69 -8.59 1.05
C PHE A 114 1.95 -7.79 0.69
N PHE A 115 3.13 -8.29 1.06
CA PHE A 115 4.41 -7.62 0.74
C PHE A 115 4.75 -7.67 -0.76
N THR A 116 4.29 -8.69 -1.49
CA THR A 116 4.41 -8.75 -2.95
C THR A 116 3.62 -7.61 -3.61
N LEU A 117 2.38 -7.40 -3.16
CA LEU A 117 1.53 -6.30 -3.61
C LEU A 117 2.16 -4.95 -3.21
N ARG A 118 2.50 -4.79 -1.93
CA ARG A 118 3.09 -3.55 -1.39
C ARG A 118 4.37 -3.15 -2.14
N GLY A 119 5.28 -4.07 -2.39
CA GLY A 119 6.49 -3.79 -3.16
C GLY A 119 6.22 -3.33 -4.59
N THR A 120 5.12 -3.81 -5.20
CA THR A 120 4.68 -3.35 -6.53
C THR A 120 4.14 -1.93 -6.47
N VAL A 121 3.29 -1.63 -5.49
CA VAL A 121 2.74 -0.30 -5.25
C VAL A 121 3.85 0.72 -4.92
N GLU A 122 4.78 0.37 -4.04
CA GLU A 122 5.91 1.25 -3.70
C GLU A 122 6.78 1.58 -4.92
N ARG A 123 7.04 0.61 -5.79
CA ARG A 123 7.77 0.86 -7.05
C ARG A 123 7.00 1.79 -7.98
N LEU A 124 5.68 1.64 -8.06
CA LEU A 124 4.82 2.53 -8.83
C LEU A 124 4.88 3.97 -8.27
N LEU A 125 4.66 4.14 -6.95
CA LEU A 125 4.70 5.46 -6.31
C LEU A 125 6.06 6.16 -6.49
N LYS A 126 7.18 5.40 -6.42
CA LYS A 126 8.52 5.94 -6.69
C LYS A 126 8.69 6.48 -8.10
N ARG A 127 7.96 5.97 -9.10
CA ARG A 127 7.97 6.53 -10.46
C ARG A 127 7.34 7.92 -10.51
N PHE A 128 6.47 8.23 -9.56
CA PHE A 128 5.86 9.53 -9.36
C PHE A 128 6.62 10.39 -8.33
N ASP A 129 7.83 9.99 -7.91
CA ASP A 129 8.63 10.64 -6.88
C ASP A 129 7.90 10.75 -5.51
N ILE A 130 7.07 9.76 -5.20
CA ILE A 130 6.34 9.68 -3.95
C ILE A 130 6.93 8.56 -3.09
N ASP A 131 7.42 8.91 -1.90
CA ASP A 131 7.75 7.95 -0.86
C ASP A 131 6.46 7.57 -0.11
N ILE A 132 6.12 6.28 -0.09
CA ILE A 132 4.93 5.79 0.63
C ILE A 132 4.95 6.16 2.12
N TYR A 133 6.13 6.28 2.72
CA TYR A 133 6.28 6.69 4.12
C TYR A 133 6.05 8.19 4.36
N SER A 134 5.90 9.00 3.31
CA SER A 134 5.45 10.38 3.44
C SER A 134 3.94 10.49 3.65
N LEU A 135 3.20 9.41 3.39
CA LEU A 135 1.77 9.33 3.58
C LEU A 135 1.45 8.83 5.01
N GLN A 136 0.34 9.30 5.53
CA GLN A 136 -0.19 8.79 6.80
C GLN A 136 -0.84 7.43 6.55
N SER A 137 -0.38 6.38 7.24
CA SER A 137 -0.93 5.04 7.12
C SER A 137 -1.79 4.70 8.32
N GLU A 138 -2.93 4.06 8.06
CA GLU A 138 -3.90 3.64 9.06
C GLU A 138 -4.43 2.24 8.69
N SER A 139 -4.40 1.32 9.66
CA SER A 139 -5.12 0.05 9.52
C SER A 139 -6.61 0.30 9.71
N ILE A 140 -7.41 -0.23 8.84
CA ILE A 140 -8.87 -0.05 8.87
C ILE A 140 -9.58 -1.40 8.97
N ASP A 141 -10.72 -1.40 9.64
CA ASP A 141 -11.70 -2.48 9.56
C ASP A 141 -12.59 -2.22 8.33
N ASP A 142 -12.58 -3.12 7.38
CA ASP A 142 -13.20 -2.96 6.07
C ASP A 142 -13.97 -4.24 5.70
N ASP A 143 -15.18 -4.09 5.18
CA ASP A 143 -16.03 -5.23 4.81
C ASP A 143 -15.54 -6.00 3.57
N LEU A 144 -14.67 -5.39 2.78
CA LEU A 144 -14.13 -6.02 1.56
C LEU A 144 -12.78 -6.69 1.77
N TYR A 145 -12.07 -6.34 2.85
CA TYR A 145 -10.75 -6.87 3.14
C TYR A 145 -10.73 -7.60 4.50
N ALA A 146 -9.91 -8.63 4.61
CA ALA A 146 -9.61 -9.26 5.89
C ALA A 146 -8.65 -8.41 6.72
N ASP A 147 -7.65 -7.83 6.04
CA ASP A 147 -6.70 -6.86 6.59
C ASP A 147 -6.48 -5.77 5.55
N ALA A 148 -6.61 -4.52 5.93
CA ALA A 148 -6.43 -3.39 5.02
C ALA A 148 -5.65 -2.24 5.66
N ILE A 149 -4.87 -1.56 4.81
CA ILE A 149 -4.17 -0.33 5.16
C ILE A 149 -4.57 0.74 4.14
N VAL A 150 -4.95 1.90 4.66
CA VAL A 150 -5.20 3.11 3.89
C VAL A 150 -4.05 4.08 4.07
N PHE A 151 -3.64 4.71 2.98
CA PHE A 151 -2.64 5.77 2.97
C PHE A 151 -3.30 7.08 2.56
N LYS A 152 -3.12 8.10 3.38
CA LYS A 152 -3.78 9.40 3.27
C LYS A 152 -2.77 10.53 3.09
N GLN A 153 -3.17 11.55 2.33
CA GLN A 153 -2.53 12.85 2.31
C GLN A 153 -3.48 13.89 2.93
N GLY A 154 -3.22 14.27 4.16
CA GLY A 154 -4.20 15.03 4.96
C GLY A 154 -5.49 14.21 5.11
N PRO A 155 -6.67 14.79 4.83
CA PRO A 155 -7.95 14.07 4.96
C PRO A 155 -8.25 13.14 3.77
N LYS A 156 -7.47 13.17 2.69
CA LYS A 156 -7.77 12.45 1.46
C LYS A 156 -7.08 11.09 1.41
N GLU A 157 -7.88 10.06 1.15
CA GLU A 157 -7.38 8.74 0.81
C GLU A 157 -6.72 8.79 -0.57
N VAL A 158 -5.49 8.29 -0.65
CA VAL A 158 -4.70 8.20 -1.90
C VAL A 158 -4.61 6.78 -2.37
N LEU A 159 -4.50 5.84 -1.42
CA LEU A 159 -4.29 4.42 -1.68
C LEU A 159 -4.94 3.60 -0.58
N ARG A 160 -5.63 2.55 -0.98
CA ARG A 160 -6.11 1.46 -0.12
C ARG A 160 -5.53 0.15 -0.63
N MET A 161 -5.01 -0.69 0.25
CA MET A 161 -4.52 -2.01 -0.13
C MET A 161 -4.68 -3.01 1.00
N GLY A 162 -4.88 -4.28 0.63
CA GLY A 162 -5.08 -5.33 1.61
C GLY A 162 -5.25 -6.72 1.02
N VAL A 163 -5.62 -7.64 1.89
CA VAL A 163 -6.02 -9.00 1.57
C VAL A 163 -7.53 -9.03 1.41
N VAL A 164 -8.03 -9.41 0.26
CA VAL A 164 -9.48 -9.48 0.02
C VAL A 164 -10.13 -10.48 0.96
N SER A 165 -11.23 -10.07 1.59
CA SER A 165 -11.97 -10.89 2.56
C SER A 165 -12.37 -12.25 1.98
N PRO A 166 -12.25 -13.36 2.74
CA PRO A 166 -12.74 -14.66 2.33
C PRO A 166 -14.23 -14.68 1.97
N ILE A 167 -15.04 -13.84 2.63
CA ILE A 167 -16.48 -13.69 2.35
C ILE A 167 -16.68 -13.13 0.95
N VAL A 168 -15.92 -12.12 0.57
CA VAL A 168 -15.98 -11.52 -0.76
C VAL A 168 -15.46 -12.49 -1.82
N ARG A 169 -14.31 -13.11 -1.60
CA ARG A 169 -13.73 -14.11 -2.52
C ARG A 169 -14.68 -15.27 -2.81
N LYS A 170 -15.42 -15.72 -1.80
CA LYS A 170 -16.41 -16.81 -1.92
C LYS A 170 -17.54 -16.46 -2.89
N LYS A 171 -17.93 -15.19 -3.02
CA LYS A 171 -18.93 -14.74 -4.01
C LYS A 171 -18.49 -14.99 -5.45
N PHE A 172 -17.17 -15.13 -5.68
CA PHE A 172 -16.54 -15.38 -6.99
C PHE A 172 -15.92 -16.78 -7.07
N ASP A 173 -16.24 -17.69 -6.17
CA ASP A 173 -15.65 -19.05 -6.10
C ASP A 173 -14.11 -19.07 -6.10
N ILE A 174 -13.46 -18.02 -5.56
CA ILE A 174 -12.01 -17.90 -5.48
C ILE A 174 -11.52 -18.47 -4.15
N LYS A 175 -10.74 -19.57 -4.20
CA LYS A 175 -10.22 -20.27 -3.02
C LYS A 175 -8.90 -19.71 -2.52
N GLN A 176 -8.06 -19.22 -3.43
CA GLN A 176 -6.74 -18.65 -3.12
C GLN A 176 -6.84 -17.21 -2.60
N ASP A 177 -5.80 -16.77 -1.90
CA ASP A 177 -5.71 -15.39 -1.45
C ASP A 177 -5.54 -14.44 -2.63
N VAL A 178 -6.27 -13.32 -2.55
CA VAL A 178 -6.18 -12.21 -3.51
C VAL A 178 -5.76 -10.97 -2.74
N TYR A 179 -4.70 -10.35 -3.21
CA TYR A 179 -4.19 -9.08 -2.70
C TYR A 179 -4.54 -7.99 -3.69
N PHE A 180 -5.21 -6.94 -3.21
CA PHE A 180 -5.70 -5.87 -4.07
C PHE A 180 -5.30 -4.50 -3.52
N ALA A 181 -4.87 -3.62 -4.41
CA ALA A 181 -4.63 -2.21 -4.13
C ALA A 181 -5.40 -1.35 -5.11
N GLU A 182 -6.01 -0.28 -4.59
CA GLU A 182 -6.67 0.75 -5.38
C GLU A 182 -6.09 2.11 -5.05
N ILE A 183 -5.63 2.82 -6.08
CA ILE A 183 -4.99 4.14 -5.98
C ILE A 183 -5.90 5.17 -6.64
N ASP A 184 -6.18 6.26 -5.94
CA ASP A 184 -6.81 7.45 -6.52
C ASP A 184 -5.79 8.16 -7.42
N PHE A 185 -5.92 7.97 -8.74
CA PHE A 185 -4.98 8.52 -9.71
C PHE A 185 -5.06 10.04 -9.80
N ASP A 186 -6.25 10.61 -9.60
CA ASP A 186 -6.43 12.07 -9.62
C ASP A 186 -5.68 12.72 -8.45
N GLN A 187 -5.70 12.10 -7.25
CA GLN A 187 -4.91 12.56 -6.12
C GLN A 187 -3.41 12.37 -6.37
N LEU A 188 -3.01 11.22 -6.94
CA LEU A 188 -1.63 10.95 -7.30
C LEU A 188 -1.06 12.04 -8.21
N ILE A 189 -1.78 12.41 -9.27
CA ILE A 189 -1.39 13.49 -10.19
C ILE A 189 -1.30 14.84 -9.48
N LYS A 190 -2.24 15.15 -8.57
CA LYS A 190 -2.18 16.38 -7.79
C LYS A 190 -0.94 16.48 -6.92
N MET A 191 -0.52 15.34 -6.34
CA MET A 191 0.70 15.28 -5.51
C MET A 191 1.95 15.54 -6.33
N THR A 192 2.00 15.06 -7.58
CA THR A 192 3.18 15.20 -8.45
C THR A 192 3.35 16.60 -9.06
N LYS A 193 2.31 17.46 -9.05
CA LYS A 193 2.37 18.80 -9.66
C LYS A 193 3.54 19.68 -9.17
N LYS A 194 4.02 19.44 -7.94
CA LYS A 194 5.14 20.19 -7.35
C LYS A 194 6.47 19.43 -7.44
N SER A 195 6.45 18.19 -7.89
CA SER A 195 7.65 17.38 -8.06
C SER A 195 8.36 17.81 -9.34
N LYS A 196 9.67 18.04 -9.22
CA LYS A 196 10.54 18.30 -10.37
C LYS A 196 11.54 17.15 -10.45
N VAL A 197 11.39 16.32 -11.46
CA VAL A 197 12.39 15.30 -11.76
C VAL A 197 13.70 16.00 -12.12
N GLN A 198 14.70 15.84 -11.27
CA GLN A 198 16.03 16.38 -11.48
C GLN A 198 17.02 15.24 -11.52
N PHE A 199 17.87 15.24 -12.53
CA PHE A 199 19.04 14.37 -12.54
C PHE A 199 19.96 14.73 -11.38
N LYS A 200 20.38 13.71 -10.62
CA LYS A 200 21.40 13.82 -9.56
C LYS A 200 22.49 12.82 -9.89
N GLU A 201 23.73 13.28 -9.91
CA GLU A 201 24.87 12.38 -10.03
C GLU A 201 24.88 11.36 -8.89
N LEU A 202 25.29 10.14 -9.20
CA LEU A 202 25.53 9.13 -8.17
C LEU A 202 26.70 9.57 -7.28
N SER A 203 26.58 9.29 -6.00
CA SER A 203 27.66 9.57 -5.06
C SER A 203 28.91 8.80 -5.47
N LYS A 204 30.06 9.49 -5.43
CA LYS A 204 31.38 8.88 -5.66
C LYS A 204 31.98 8.27 -4.39
N PHE A 205 31.33 8.53 -3.23
CA PHE A 205 31.80 8.09 -1.93
C PHE A 205 31.03 6.87 -1.44
N PRO A 206 31.69 5.96 -0.71
CA PRO A 206 31.06 4.73 -0.26
C PRO A 206 30.00 4.98 0.82
N GLU A 207 28.93 4.22 0.74
CA GLU A 207 27.89 4.16 1.77
C GLU A 207 28.39 3.33 2.96
N VAL A 208 27.92 3.69 4.15
CA VAL A 208 28.21 2.94 5.37
C VAL A 208 26.93 2.36 5.93
N LYS A 209 26.88 1.06 6.10
CA LYS A 209 25.79 0.34 6.72
C LYS A 209 26.06 0.14 8.22
N ARG A 210 25.07 0.41 9.06
CA ARG A 210 25.07 0.14 10.50
C ARG A 210 23.74 -0.45 10.91
N ASP A 211 23.78 -1.45 11.77
CA ASP A 211 22.61 -2.17 12.24
C ASP A 211 22.40 -1.92 13.73
N LEU A 212 21.13 -1.81 14.15
CA LEU A 212 20.73 -1.74 15.55
C LEU A 212 19.57 -2.70 15.80
N ALA A 213 19.70 -3.51 16.84
CA ALA A 213 18.59 -4.30 17.34
C ALA A 213 17.89 -3.53 18.47
N LEU A 214 16.63 -3.23 18.30
CA LEU A 214 15.83 -2.42 19.22
C LEU A 214 14.72 -3.25 19.83
N LEU A 215 14.63 -3.26 21.15
CA LEU A 215 13.50 -3.79 21.90
C LEU A 215 12.49 -2.65 22.08
N VAL A 216 11.27 -2.84 21.60
CA VAL A 216 10.20 -1.84 21.62
C VAL A 216 8.88 -2.45 22.09
N ASN A 217 7.95 -1.63 22.53
CA ASN A 217 6.58 -2.05 22.80
C ASN A 217 5.89 -2.54 21.52
N LYS A 218 4.98 -3.51 21.62
CA LYS A 218 4.26 -4.10 20.46
C LYS A 218 3.51 -3.08 19.61
N ASN A 219 3.02 -1.99 20.20
CA ASN A 219 2.32 -0.91 19.50
C ASN A 219 3.23 0.02 18.70
N VAL A 220 4.55 0.01 18.94
CA VAL A 220 5.50 0.83 18.18
C VAL A 220 5.66 0.25 16.77
N THR A 221 5.44 1.10 15.76
CA THR A 221 5.55 0.69 14.35
C THR A 221 6.91 1.03 13.77
N PHE A 222 7.33 0.29 12.74
CA PHE A 222 8.54 0.63 11.98
C PHE A 222 8.47 2.04 11.38
N SER A 223 7.28 2.46 10.91
CA SER A 223 7.07 3.81 10.36
C SER A 223 7.39 4.92 11.37
N GLN A 224 7.03 4.72 12.65
CA GLN A 224 7.38 5.66 13.73
C GLN A 224 8.89 5.73 13.95
N LEU A 225 9.57 4.59 14.04
CA LEU A 225 11.04 4.55 14.22
C LEU A 225 11.77 5.19 13.03
N ARG A 226 11.34 4.89 11.81
CA ARG A 226 11.86 5.49 10.60
C ARG A 226 11.67 7.02 10.59
N SER A 227 10.50 7.50 10.97
CA SER A 227 10.20 8.94 11.04
C SER A 227 11.09 9.65 12.05
N ILE A 228 11.31 9.05 13.23
CA ILE A 228 12.22 9.58 14.26
C ILE A 228 13.65 9.66 13.71
N ALA A 229 14.12 8.59 13.04
CA ALA A 229 15.45 8.54 12.48
C ALA A 229 15.69 9.65 11.43
N PHE A 230 14.79 9.82 10.46
CA PHE A 230 14.89 10.86 9.44
C PHE A 230 14.69 12.28 9.99
N ALA A 231 13.91 12.45 11.06
CA ALA A 231 13.79 13.73 11.76
C ALA A 231 15.08 14.10 12.51
N THR A 232 15.81 13.08 13.00
CA THR A 232 17.05 13.24 13.76
C THR A 232 18.24 13.52 12.85
N GLU A 233 18.40 12.75 11.77
CA GLU A 233 19.51 12.90 10.85
C GLU A 233 19.00 13.09 9.40
N LYS A 234 19.11 14.33 8.93
CA LYS A 234 18.56 14.74 7.62
C LYS A 234 19.60 14.77 6.50
N LYS A 235 20.89 14.76 6.84
CA LYS A 235 21.97 14.96 5.87
C LYS A 235 22.66 13.68 5.48
N LEU A 236 23.02 12.87 6.47
CA LEU A 236 23.82 11.67 6.28
C LEU A 236 22.95 10.40 6.16
N LEU A 237 21.75 10.39 6.72
CA LEU A 237 20.87 9.21 6.68
C LEU A 237 20.20 9.08 5.31
N LYS A 238 20.63 8.11 4.54
CA LYS A 238 20.08 7.79 3.21
C LYS A 238 18.85 6.90 3.27
N SER A 239 18.91 5.84 4.07
CA SER A 239 17.79 4.92 4.22
C SER A 239 17.78 4.22 5.58
N VAL A 240 16.59 3.81 6.00
CA VAL A 240 16.37 2.92 7.14
C VAL A 240 15.51 1.77 6.66
N SER A 241 15.93 0.55 6.93
CA SER A 241 15.19 -0.67 6.59
C SER A 241 15.06 -1.57 7.82
N LEU A 242 13.97 -2.33 7.84
CA LEU A 242 13.70 -3.36 8.82
C LEU A 242 14.06 -4.70 8.17
N PHE A 243 15.00 -5.45 8.74
CA PHE A 243 15.46 -6.71 8.16
C PHE A 243 15.10 -7.93 9.02
N ASP A 244 14.76 -7.72 10.30
CA ASP A 244 14.27 -8.80 11.16
C ASP A 244 13.27 -8.29 12.20
N VAL A 245 12.26 -9.12 12.49
CA VAL A 245 11.24 -8.90 13.52
C VAL A 245 11.15 -10.16 14.36
N TYR A 246 11.43 -10.05 15.64
CA TYR A 246 11.30 -11.17 16.56
C TYR A 246 10.24 -10.87 17.62
N GLU A 247 9.26 -11.75 17.69
CA GLU A 247 8.23 -11.79 18.74
C GLU A 247 8.20 -13.21 19.30
N GLY A 248 8.70 -13.40 20.50
CA GLY A 248 8.77 -14.74 21.09
C GLY A 248 9.04 -14.71 22.59
N ASP A 249 9.00 -15.90 23.22
CA ASP A 249 9.02 -16.11 24.67
C ASP A 249 10.31 -15.65 25.37
N LYS A 250 11.37 -15.33 24.60
CA LYS A 250 12.63 -14.82 25.13
C LYS A 250 12.61 -13.29 25.36
N LEU A 251 11.50 -12.62 25.02
CA LEU A 251 11.35 -11.18 25.23
C LEU A 251 10.40 -10.91 26.39
N PRO A 252 10.56 -9.75 27.08
CA PRO A 252 9.58 -9.29 28.05
C PRO A 252 8.19 -9.22 27.45
N GLU A 253 7.17 -9.55 28.25
CA GLU A 253 5.77 -9.47 27.83
C GLU A 253 5.42 -8.08 27.30
N GLY A 254 4.66 -8.02 26.22
CA GLY A 254 4.27 -6.76 25.58
C GLY A 254 5.35 -6.09 24.73
N LYS A 255 6.53 -6.70 24.58
CA LYS A 255 7.62 -6.19 23.73
C LYS A 255 7.88 -7.04 22.49
N LYS A 256 8.51 -6.43 21.50
CA LYS A 256 9.05 -7.06 20.28
C LYS A 256 10.43 -6.50 19.97
N SER A 257 11.23 -7.25 19.21
CA SER A 257 12.54 -6.80 18.74
C SER A 257 12.49 -6.47 17.27
N TYR A 258 12.97 -5.28 16.91
CA TYR A 258 13.19 -4.84 15.53
C TYR A 258 14.68 -4.74 15.25
N ALA A 259 15.16 -5.42 14.21
CA ALA A 259 16.51 -5.24 13.70
C ALA A 259 16.48 -4.27 12.51
N LEU A 260 17.02 -3.08 12.74
CA LEU A 260 17.04 -1.98 11.78
C LEU A 260 18.42 -1.83 11.16
N SER A 261 18.45 -1.58 9.86
CA SER A 261 19.66 -1.23 9.12
C SER A 261 19.61 0.22 8.67
N PHE A 262 20.64 0.98 8.99
CA PHE A 262 20.82 2.37 8.64
C PHE A 262 21.90 2.49 7.58
N ILE A 263 21.58 3.11 6.44
CA ILE A 263 22.55 3.46 5.40
C ILE A 263 22.89 4.93 5.54
N LEU A 264 24.16 5.22 5.82
CA LEU A 264 24.71 6.57 5.93
C LEU A 264 25.56 6.89 4.69
N GLU A 265 25.41 8.09 4.14
CA GLU A 265 26.14 8.56 2.97
C GLU A 265 26.38 10.05 3.08
N ASP A 266 27.60 10.51 2.77
CA ASP A 266 27.88 11.92 2.47
C ASP A 266 28.24 12.04 0.98
N LYS A 267 27.57 12.94 0.28
CA LYS A 267 27.77 13.13 -1.17
C LYS A 267 29.07 13.86 -1.50
N ASN A 268 29.70 14.48 -0.52
CA ASN A 268 30.85 15.35 -0.72
C ASN A 268 32.17 14.75 -0.23
N GLN A 269 32.10 13.74 0.66
CA GLN A 269 33.29 13.14 1.26
C GLN A 269 33.02 11.74 1.81
N THR A 270 34.08 10.97 1.99
CA THR A 270 34.01 9.69 2.73
C THR A 270 33.74 9.96 4.21
N LEU A 271 32.78 9.24 4.80
CA LEU A 271 32.48 9.35 6.22
C LEU A 271 33.63 8.81 7.08
N THR A 272 34.01 9.55 8.08
CA THR A 272 34.97 9.10 9.10
C THR A 272 34.28 8.29 10.19
N ASP A 273 35.00 7.37 10.84
CA ASP A 273 34.45 6.55 11.93
C ASP A 273 33.87 7.42 13.04
N LYS A 274 34.51 8.52 13.39
CA LYS A 274 34.02 9.48 14.38
C LYS A 274 32.67 10.11 14.00
N GLN A 275 32.47 10.43 12.73
CA GLN A 275 31.17 10.94 12.24
C GLN A 275 30.10 9.87 12.31
N ILE A 276 30.43 8.64 11.90
CA ILE A 276 29.53 7.50 11.91
C ILE A 276 29.08 7.20 13.35
N GLU A 277 30.01 7.06 14.29
CA GLU A 277 29.73 6.79 15.70
C GLU A 277 28.87 7.87 16.33
N ARG A 278 29.20 9.15 16.08
CA ARG A 278 28.40 10.28 16.57
C ARG A 278 26.97 10.24 16.03
N THR A 279 26.80 9.99 14.73
CA THR A 279 25.49 9.92 14.10
C THR A 279 24.68 8.75 14.66
N MET A 280 25.28 7.57 14.78
CA MET A 280 24.60 6.39 15.33
C MET A 280 24.23 6.57 16.80
N SER A 281 25.11 7.15 17.62
CA SER A 281 24.81 7.44 19.03
C SER A 281 23.65 8.44 19.17
N ASN A 282 23.58 9.45 18.30
CA ASN A 282 22.47 10.40 18.31
C ASN A 282 21.16 9.74 17.86
N LEU A 283 21.19 8.92 16.81
CA LEU A 283 20.03 8.16 16.34
C LEU A 283 19.49 7.24 17.44
N GLN A 284 20.39 6.48 18.10
CA GLN A 284 20.05 5.61 19.23
C GLN A 284 19.37 6.40 20.35
N ALA A 285 19.99 7.48 20.84
CA ALA A 285 19.45 8.29 21.92
C ALA A 285 18.05 8.84 21.60
N GLN A 286 17.81 9.28 20.35
CA GLN A 286 16.49 9.78 19.95
C GLN A 286 15.44 8.66 19.81
N LEU A 287 15.84 7.47 19.37
CA LEU A 287 14.95 6.32 19.32
C LEU A 287 14.59 5.85 20.74
N GLU A 288 15.54 5.84 21.66
CA GLU A 288 15.30 5.54 23.09
C GLU A 288 14.34 6.57 23.71
N GLN A 289 14.61 7.84 23.51
CA GLN A 289 13.84 8.93 24.11
C GLN A 289 12.41 9.04 23.58
N LYS A 290 12.22 8.91 22.25
CA LYS A 290 10.91 9.19 21.59
C LYS A 290 10.06 7.96 21.39
N ALA A 291 10.66 6.79 21.25
CA ALA A 291 9.93 5.54 21.04
C ALA A 291 9.99 4.59 22.22
N GLY A 292 10.71 4.94 23.30
CA GLY A 292 10.95 4.03 24.42
C GLY A 292 11.69 2.77 23.99
N ALA A 293 12.53 2.88 22.95
CA ALA A 293 13.31 1.76 22.46
C ALA A 293 14.48 1.47 23.42
N GLU A 294 14.87 0.20 23.54
CA GLU A 294 16.05 -0.23 24.26
C GLU A 294 16.96 -0.97 23.29
N VAL A 295 18.26 -0.61 23.24
CA VAL A 295 19.19 -1.35 22.37
C VAL A 295 19.45 -2.73 22.96
N ARG A 296 19.19 -3.76 22.18
CA ARG A 296 19.51 -5.14 22.53
C ARG A 296 20.98 -5.39 22.20
N LYS A 297 21.75 -5.70 23.25
CA LYS A 297 23.16 -6.11 23.13
C LYS A 297 23.28 -7.56 22.69
#